data_d842778554c9b264553ec430d5b5af4e
#
_entry.id   d842778554c9b264553ec430d5b5af4e
#
_cell.length_a   1.000
_cell.length_b   1.000
_cell.length_c   1.000
_cell.angle_alpha   90.00
_cell.angle_beta   90.00
_cell.angle_gamma   90.00
#
_symmetry.space_group_name_H-M   'P 1'
#
loop_
_entity.id
_entity.type
_entity.pdbx_description
1 polymer ?
#
loop_
_entity_poly.entity_id
_entity_poly.type
_entity_poly.pdbx_seq_one_letter_code
_entity_poly.pdbx_strand_id
1 'polypeptide(L)'
;MKNTFRTLCRSSAALFAVLLAVSGLAGGTQATAREYVPDPTPVQVSGNYSYKLYTGGTLEIVDYNGREADVVIPAELDGNPVTTVGSEAFAYYEMKSLTIPEGVSVSGRAFEYCEINDSLSLPAGAVIENRAFEYAALPDAVVIPEDAVISGDSFAYCEELETLFVSAGATLKGDAFSYSEDLKTLVCASGSTIEEDAFYNSDRLAGVLLCGDVTLGEDPFPYCGRARLLKEDKEQFALELEKVLGPLSGSGTQPGGRITGKRIGKEAAMKIALADCGADELRIRDAEVELERVSGSEYYDVSFEYGAYEYEYRIDAITGEILFAKREKA
;
A
#
# COMPACT_ATOMS: atom_id res chain seq x y z
N MET A 1 -7.87 -28.25 -8.09
CA MET A 1 -9.04 -28.25 -7.21
C MET A 1 -9.58 -26.83 -6.95
N LYS A 2 -8.74 -25.77 -6.93
CA LYS A 2 -9.14 -24.37 -6.68
C LYS A 2 -10.07 -23.79 -7.76
N ASN A 3 -9.91 -24.16 -9.04
CA ASN A 3 -10.79 -23.69 -10.14
C ASN A 3 -12.24 -24.21 -10.08
N THR A 4 -12.51 -25.26 -9.32
CA THR A 4 -13.87 -25.82 -9.18
C THR A 4 -14.66 -25.04 -8.13
N PHE A 5 -13.99 -24.43 -7.14
CA PHE A 5 -14.63 -23.59 -6.13
C PHE A 5 -15.13 -22.26 -6.72
N ARG A 6 -14.32 -21.65 -7.61
CA ARG A 6 -14.69 -20.39 -8.28
C ARG A 6 -15.98 -20.50 -9.11
N THR A 7 -16.20 -21.66 -9.74
CA THR A 7 -17.41 -21.93 -10.53
C THR A 7 -18.62 -22.27 -9.65
N LEU A 8 -18.40 -22.85 -8.46
CA LEU A 8 -19.48 -23.23 -7.55
C LEU A 8 -20.01 -22.06 -6.70
N CYS A 9 -19.15 -21.13 -6.28
CA CYS A 9 -19.59 -19.94 -5.54
C CYS A 9 -20.38 -18.96 -6.42
N ARG A 10 -20.04 -18.84 -7.72
CA ARG A 10 -20.78 -17.95 -8.65
C ARG A 10 -22.22 -18.40 -8.94
N SER A 11 -22.56 -19.66 -8.71
CA SER A 11 -23.92 -20.17 -8.90
C SER A 11 -24.82 -20.07 -7.66
N SER A 12 -24.28 -19.74 -6.49
CA SER A 12 -25.03 -19.71 -5.24
C SER A 12 -25.83 -18.43 -5.02
N ALA A 13 -25.45 -17.31 -5.65
CA ALA A 13 -26.20 -16.05 -5.54
C ALA A 13 -27.57 -16.10 -6.23
N ALA A 14 -27.76 -17.03 -7.16
CA ALA A 14 -29.02 -17.19 -7.89
C ALA A 14 -30.05 -18.14 -7.22
N LEU A 15 -29.67 -18.88 -6.18
CA LEU A 15 -30.55 -19.91 -5.59
C LEU A 15 -31.17 -19.53 -4.23
N PHE A 16 -30.86 -18.36 -3.65
CA PHE A 16 -31.44 -17.95 -2.38
C PHE A 16 -32.72 -17.09 -2.48
N ALA A 17 -33.20 -16.81 -3.68
CA ALA A 17 -34.33 -15.92 -3.92
C ALA A 17 -35.71 -16.63 -3.98
N VAL A 18 -35.82 -17.94 -3.76
CA VAL A 18 -37.08 -18.67 -4.03
C VAL A 18 -37.74 -19.32 -2.83
N LEU A 19 -37.24 -19.17 -1.60
CA LEU A 19 -37.89 -19.88 -0.47
C LEU A 19 -38.19 -18.98 0.75
N LEU A 20 -39.02 -17.94 0.60
CA LEU A 20 -39.72 -17.29 1.74
C LEU A 20 -41.02 -16.63 1.30
N ALA A 21 -41.90 -17.42 0.74
CA ALA A 21 -43.31 -17.08 0.65
C ALA A 21 -44.12 -18.28 1.17
N VAL A 22 -44.34 -18.32 2.47
CA VAL A 22 -45.54 -18.82 3.20
C VAL A 22 -45.23 -18.89 4.70
N SER A 23 -45.68 -17.92 5.46
CA SER A 23 -46.38 -18.10 6.72
C SER A 23 -46.58 -16.71 7.36
N GLY A 24 -47.77 -16.17 7.22
CA GLY A 24 -48.23 -15.03 8.01
C GLY A 24 -48.51 -15.44 9.44
N LEU A 25 -48.23 -14.55 10.37
CA LEU A 25 -49.02 -14.09 11.50
C LEU A 25 -48.13 -13.50 12.60
N ALA A 26 -48.56 -12.30 13.02
CA ALA A 26 -48.31 -11.65 14.32
C ALA A 26 -47.14 -10.63 14.41
N GLY A 27 -47.54 -9.37 14.31
CA GLY A 27 -47.18 -8.21 15.17
C GLY A 27 -45.74 -8.07 15.65
N GLY A 28 -44.92 -7.41 14.84
CA GLY A 28 -43.61 -6.90 15.24
C GLY A 28 -43.17 -5.89 14.20
N THR A 29 -42.66 -4.76 14.60
CA THR A 29 -42.17 -3.66 13.78
C THR A 29 -41.34 -4.21 12.60
N GLN A 30 -41.90 -4.05 11.38
CA GLN A 30 -41.24 -4.45 10.15
C GLN A 30 -39.96 -3.60 9.95
N ALA A 31 -38.82 -4.18 10.20
CA ALA A 31 -37.62 -3.77 9.46
C ALA A 31 -37.92 -4.09 8.00
N THR A 32 -38.21 -3.07 7.20
CA THR A 32 -38.38 -3.22 5.75
C THR A 32 -37.05 -3.77 5.22
N ALA A 33 -37.04 -5.07 4.88
CA ALA A 33 -35.97 -5.61 4.06
C ALA A 33 -35.88 -4.72 2.82
N ARG A 34 -34.76 -4.04 2.62
CA ARG A 34 -34.51 -3.31 1.39
C ARG A 34 -34.61 -4.34 0.27
N GLU A 35 -35.62 -4.18 -0.57
CA GLU A 35 -35.79 -4.99 -1.75
C GLU A 35 -34.52 -4.81 -2.60
N TYR A 36 -33.81 -5.91 -2.87
CA TYR A 36 -32.65 -5.90 -3.76
C TYR A 36 -33.14 -5.53 -5.17
N VAL A 37 -32.89 -4.30 -5.58
CA VAL A 37 -33.10 -3.86 -6.96
C VAL A 37 -31.80 -4.13 -7.71
N PRO A 38 -31.80 -5.10 -8.67
CA PRO A 38 -30.61 -5.34 -9.47
C PRO A 38 -30.20 -4.05 -10.20
N ASP A 39 -28.90 -3.74 -10.18
CA ASP A 39 -28.36 -2.64 -10.96
C ASP A 39 -28.57 -2.92 -12.45
N PRO A 40 -29.33 -2.07 -13.18
CA PRO A 40 -29.66 -2.30 -14.57
C PRO A 40 -28.51 -2.02 -15.54
N THR A 41 -27.35 -1.54 -15.06
CA THR A 41 -26.22 -1.19 -15.92
C THR A 41 -25.67 -2.45 -16.58
N PRO A 42 -25.65 -2.53 -17.93
CA PRO A 42 -25.19 -3.73 -18.62
C PRO A 42 -23.70 -3.93 -18.43
N VAL A 43 -23.31 -5.19 -18.21
CA VAL A 43 -21.90 -5.60 -18.18
C VAL A 43 -21.38 -5.71 -19.60
N GLN A 44 -20.23 -5.09 -19.85
CA GLN A 44 -19.47 -5.12 -21.09
C GLN A 44 -18.14 -5.86 -20.85
N VAL A 45 -17.45 -6.23 -21.91
CA VAL A 45 -16.18 -6.97 -21.83
C VAL A 45 -15.14 -6.32 -22.74
N SER A 46 -13.96 -6.05 -22.18
CA SER A 46 -12.78 -5.59 -22.91
C SER A 46 -11.57 -6.42 -22.47
N GLY A 47 -11.02 -7.22 -23.38
CA GLY A 47 -9.95 -8.15 -23.06
C GLY A 47 -10.35 -9.11 -21.94
N ASN A 48 -9.60 -9.09 -20.83
CA ASN A 48 -9.84 -9.94 -19.67
C ASN A 48 -10.76 -9.28 -18.61
N TYR A 49 -11.24 -8.05 -18.85
CA TYR A 49 -12.03 -7.29 -17.92
C TYR A 49 -13.51 -7.28 -18.30
N SER A 50 -14.37 -7.58 -17.34
CA SER A 50 -15.79 -7.26 -17.41
C SER A 50 -16.06 -5.99 -16.66
N TYR A 51 -16.82 -5.06 -17.22
CA TYR A 51 -17.01 -3.75 -16.62
C TYR A 51 -18.44 -3.20 -16.84
N LYS A 52 -18.82 -2.24 -16.03
CA LYS A 52 -20.01 -1.40 -16.18
C LYS A 52 -19.60 0.01 -16.52
N LEU A 53 -20.25 0.59 -17.54
CA LEU A 53 -20.06 1.99 -17.92
C LEU A 53 -21.24 2.80 -17.43
N TYR A 54 -20.99 3.74 -16.52
CA TYR A 54 -22.02 4.59 -15.94
C TYR A 54 -22.26 5.87 -16.74
N THR A 55 -23.42 6.48 -16.53
CA THR A 55 -23.75 7.81 -17.08
C THR A 55 -22.76 8.84 -16.54
N GLY A 56 -21.98 9.44 -17.44
CA GLY A 56 -20.87 10.33 -17.06
C GLY A 56 -19.52 9.84 -17.58
N GLY A 57 -19.47 8.61 -18.13
CA GLY A 57 -18.29 8.05 -18.76
C GLY A 57 -17.29 7.45 -17.78
N THR A 58 -17.69 7.19 -16.53
CA THR A 58 -16.86 6.45 -15.56
C THR A 58 -17.12 4.96 -15.63
N LEU A 59 -16.10 4.16 -15.34
CA LEU A 59 -16.12 2.72 -15.50
C LEU A 59 -15.75 2.01 -14.18
N GLU A 60 -16.52 0.97 -13.86
CA GLU A 60 -16.28 0.03 -12.77
C GLU A 60 -15.92 -1.34 -13.35
N ILE A 61 -14.76 -1.89 -12.98
CA ILE A 61 -14.40 -3.29 -13.26
C ILE A 61 -15.19 -4.18 -12.32
N VAL A 62 -15.99 -5.10 -12.86
CA VAL A 62 -16.85 -5.99 -12.07
C VAL A 62 -16.39 -7.44 -12.06
N ASP A 63 -15.50 -7.83 -12.96
CA ASP A 63 -14.91 -9.16 -13.00
C ASP A 63 -13.62 -9.17 -13.82
N TYR A 64 -12.70 -10.06 -13.46
CA TYR A 64 -11.45 -10.28 -14.15
C TYR A 64 -11.29 -11.77 -14.50
N ASN A 65 -11.09 -12.05 -15.79
CA ASN A 65 -10.97 -13.40 -16.31
C ASN A 65 -9.58 -13.71 -16.88
N GLY A 66 -8.58 -12.83 -16.63
CA GLY A 66 -7.19 -13.04 -17.05
C GLY A 66 -6.49 -14.17 -16.29
N ARG A 67 -5.22 -14.36 -16.62
CA ARG A 67 -4.32 -15.32 -15.96
C ARG A 67 -2.92 -14.75 -15.80
N GLU A 68 -2.81 -13.43 -15.93
CA GLU A 68 -1.56 -12.73 -15.76
C GLU A 68 -1.06 -12.88 -14.32
N ALA A 69 0.22 -13.19 -14.18
CA ALA A 69 0.86 -13.23 -12.88
C ALA A 69 1.06 -11.82 -12.32
N ASP A 70 1.34 -10.86 -13.20
CA ASP A 70 1.51 -9.45 -12.83
C ASP A 70 0.27 -8.69 -13.31
N VAL A 71 -0.58 -8.27 -12.37
CA VAL A 71 -1.83 -7.59 -12.64
C VAL A 71 -1.65 -6.08 -12.47
N VAL A 72 -1.87 -5.36 -13.55
CA VAL A 72 -1.96 -3.89 -13.52
C VAL A 72 -3.39 -3.50 -13.85
N ILE A 73 -4.10 -2.88 -12.91
CA ILE A 73 -5.42 -2.34 -13.18
C ILE A 73 -5.28 -1.22 -14.22
N PRO A 74 -5.96 -1.30 -15.37
CA PRO A 74 -5.85 -0.26 -16.38
C PRO A 74 -6.50 1.04 -15.90
N ALA A 75 -5.85 2.18 -16.16
CA ALA A 75 -6.43 3.49 -15.88
C ALA A 75 -7.60 3.83 -16.83
N GLU A 76 -7.68 3.16 -17.97
CA GLU A 76 -8.69 3.38 -19.03
C GLU A 76 -9.02 2.05 -19.72
N LEU A 77 -10.29 1.82 -20.04
CA LEU A 77 -10.77 0.72 -20.88
C LEU A 77 -11.74 1.29 -21.95
N ASP A 78 -11.52 0.92 -23.20
CA ASP A 78 -12.35 1.33 -24.34
C ASP A 78 -12.61 2.86 -24.42
N GLY A 79 -11.60 3.67 -24.06
CA GLY A 79 -11.64 5.14 -24.08
C GLY A 79 -12.39 5.77 -22.90
N ASN A 80 -12.68 4.99 -21.85
CA ASN A 80 -13.33 5.51 -20.65
C ASN A 80 -12.44 5.28 -19.42
N PRO A 81 -12.33 6.25 -18.49
CA PRO A 81 -11.52 6.12 -17.30
C PRO A 81 -12.09 5.06 -16.36
N VAL A 82 -11.23 4.18 -15.89
CA VAL A 82 -11.52 3.26 -14.78
C VAL A 82 -11.45 4.05 -13.48
N THR A 83 -12.55 4.08 -12.75
CA THR A 83 -12.62 4.80 -11.46
C THR A 83 -12.82 3.87 -10.27
N THR A 84 -13.20 2.62 -10.52
CA THR A 84 -13.53 1.70 -9.44
C THR A 84 -13.19 0.25 -9.82
N VAL A 85 -12.58 -0.47 -8.88
CA VAL A 85 -12.58 -1.93 -8.86
C VAL A 85 -13.75 -2.35 -7.99
N GLY A 86 -14.74 -2.98 -8.62
CA GLY A 86 -16.01 -3.34 -7.99
C GLY A 86 -15.89 -4.55 -7.05
N SER A 87 -16.97 -4.79 -6.30
CA SER A 87 -17.03 -5.87 -5.31
C SER A 87 -16.78 -7.23 -5.97
N GLU A 88 -15.92 -8.04 -5.33
CA GLU A 88 -15.56 -9.40 -5.74
C GLU A 88 -14.88 -9.51 -7.13
N ALA A 89 -14.50 -8.39 -7.77
CA ALA A 89 -13.95 -8.38 -9.12
C ALA A 89 -12.68 -9.26 -9.28
N PHE A 90 -11.86 -9.34 -8.24
CA PHE A 90 -10.64 -10.16 -8.18
C PHE A 90 -10.66 -11.16 -7.01
N ALA A 91 -11.81 -11.44 -6.42
CA ALA A 91 -11.91 -12.38 -5.31
C ALA A 91 -11.37 -13.77 -5.70
N TYR A 92 -10.61 -14.41 -4.79
CA TYR A 92 -9.97 -15.72 -5.00
C TYR A 92 -8.97 -15.77 -6.17
N TYR A 93 -8.43 -14.62 -6.59
CA TYR A 93 -7.44 -14.57 -7.65
C TYR A 93 -6.02 -14.71 -7.08
N GLU A 94 -5.20 -15.54 -7.75
CA GLU A 94 -3.78 -15.72 -7.42
C GLU A 94 -2.94 -14.92 -8.41
N MET A 95 -2.07 -14.03 -7.90
CA MET A 95 -1.18 -13.19 -8.69
C MET A 95 0.16 -13.00 -7.97
N LYS A 96 1.18 -12.65 -8.72
CA LYS A 96 2.47 -12.27 -8.14
C LYS A 96 2.46 -10.82 -7.70
N SER A 97 1.99 -9.94 -8.57
CA SER A 97 1.96 -8.52 -8.25
C SER A 97 0.63 -7.89 -8.62
N LEU A 98 0.22 -6.89 -7.84
CA LEU A 98 -0.94 -6.05 -8.10
C LEU A 98 -0.53 -4.58 -8.09
N THR A 99 -0.87 -3.86 -9.16
CA THR A 99 -0.72 -2.41 -9.22
C THR A 99 -2.08 -1.76 -9.47
N ILE A 100 -2.47 -0.83 -8.60
CA ILE A 100 -3.67 -0.01 -8.70
C ILE A 100 -3.24 1.42 -9.07
N PRO A 101 -3.71 1.99 -10.19
CA PRO A 101 -3.32 3.33 -10.61
C PRO A 101 -4.03 4.43 -9.81
N GLU A 102 -3.53 5.65 -9.91
CA GLU A 102 -4.15 6.83 -9.31
C GLU A 102 -5.61 7.02 -9.78
N GLY A 103 -6.46 7.50 -8.87
CA GLY A 103 -7.86 7.81 -9.13
C GLY A 103 -8.79 6.60 -9.16
N VAL A 104 -8.27 5.39 -8.91
CA VAL A 104 -9.07 4.17 -8.82
C VAL A 104 -9.36 3.82 -7.37
N SER A 105 -10.64 3.78 -7.01
CA SER A 105 -11.12 3.32 -5.71
C SER A 105 -11.29 1.81 -5.70
N VAL A 106 -11.11 1.19 -4.54
CA VAL A 106 -11.29 -0.24 -4.34
C VAL A 106 -12.51 -0.48 -3.48
N SER A 107 -13.55 -1.07 -4.07
CA SER A 107 -14.80 -1.38 -3.37
C SER A 107 -14.63 -2.55 -2.41
N GLY A 108 -15.57 -2.66 -1.48
CA GLY A 108 -15.56 -3.72 -0.49
C GLY A 108 -15.53 -5.11 -1.13
N ARG A 109 -14.68 -6.00 -0.59
CA ARG A 109 -14.44 -7.37 -1.06
C ARG A 109 -13.83 -7.50 -2.47
N ALA A 110 -13.33 -6.43 -3.08
CA ALA A 110 -12.79 -6.47 -4.44
C ALA A 110 -11.71 -7.54 -4.63
N PHE A 111 -10.87 -7.73 -3.62
CA PHE A 111 -9.75 -8.69 -3.57
C PHE A 111 -9.86 -9.68 -2.41
N GLU A 112 -11.08 -9.96 -1.96
CA GLU A 112 -11.33 -10.91 -0.86
C GLU A 112 -10.77 -12.30 -1.20
N TYR A 113 -10.02 -12.94 -0.26
CA TYR A 113 -9.35 -14.24 -0.47
C TYR A 113 -8.39 -14.28 -1.67
N CYS A 114 -7.86 -13.16 -2.14
CA CYS A 114 -6.83 -13.19 -3.18
C CYS A 114 -5.47 -13.60 -2.59
N GLU A 115 -4.56 -14.06 -3.47
CA GLU A 115 -3.17 -14.35 -3.12
C GLU A 115 -2.27 -13.39 -3.92
N ILE A 116 -1.49 -12.53 -3.26
CA ILE A 116 -0.53 -11.58 -3.86
C ILE A 116 0.85 -11.89 -3.30
N ASN A 117 1.70 -12.56 -4.09
CA ASN A 117 2.91 -13.19 -3.56
C ASN A 117 4.13 -12.28 -3.47
N ASP A 118 4.30 -11.33 -4.41
CA ASP A 118 5.54 -10.55 -4.53
C ASP A 118 5.36 -9.07 -4.14
N SER A 119 4.32 -8.39 -4.64
CA SER A 119 4.13 -6.97 -4.35
C SER A 119 2.69 -6.46 -4.52
N LEU A 120 2.30 -5.55 -3.63
CA LEU A 120 1.06 -4.76 -3.71
C LEU A 120 1.44 -3.28 -3.80
N SER A 121 1.06 -2.63 -4.91
CA SER A 121 1.27 -1.20 -5.15
C SER A 121 -0.07 -0.47 -5.14
N LEU A 122 -0.25 0.39 -4.15
CA LEU A 122 -1.39 1.29 -4.00
C LEU A 122 -0.97 2.72 -4.36
N PRO A 123 -1.81 3.55 -4.98
CA PRO A 123 -1.50 4.94 -5.28
C PRO A 123 -1.63 5.84 -4.05
N ALA A 124 -0.94 6.98 -4.05
CA ALA A 124 -1.16 8.03 -3.05
C ALA A 124 -2.64 8.45 -3.04
N GLY A 125 -3.18 8.73 -1.85
CA GLY A 125 -4.59 9.06 -1.68
C GLY A 125 -5.55 7.90 -1.95
N ALA A 126 -5.08 6.65 -2.03
CA ALA A 126 -5.94 5.48 -2.24
C ALA A 126 -7.07 5.40 -1.22
N VAL A 127 -8.28 5.10 -1.69
CA VAL A 127 -9.44 4.80 -0.83
C VAL A 127 -9.74 3.32 -0.95
N ILE A 128 -9.53 2.59 0.13
CA ILE A 128 -9.77 1.15 0.24
C ILE A 128 -10.97 0.94 1.15
N GLU A 129 -12.06 0.39 0.58
CA GLU A 129 -13.31 0.20 1.31
C GLU A 129 -13.29 -1.04 2.21
N ASN A 130 -14.26 -1.14 3.10
CA ASN A 130 -14.38 -2.24 4.06
C ASN A 130 -14.27 -3.60 3.40
N ARG A 131 -13.42 -4.48 3.96
CA ARG A 131 -13.21 -5.86 3.52
C ARG A 131 -12.58 -6.03 2.15
N ALA A 132 -11.99 -4.96 1.57
CA ALA A 132 -11.48 -4.99 0.21
C ALA A 132 -10.45 -6.11 -0.03
N PHE A 133 -9.57 -6.37 0.95
CA PHE A 133 -8.55 -7.43 0.96
C PHE A 133 -8.74 -8.41 2.13
N GLU A 134 -9.97 -8.54 2.65
CA GLU A 134 -10.25 -9.46 3.77
C GLU A 134 -9.84 -10.89 3.40
N TYR A 135 -9.13 -11.59 4.30
CA TYR A 135 -8.57 -12.94 4.09
C TYR A 135 -7.58 -13.04 2.92
N ALA A 136 -6.97 -11.96 2.49
CA ALA A 136 -5.95 -12.03 1.45
C ALA A 136 -4.61 -12.53 2.01
N ALA A 137 -3.90 -13.37 1.23
CA ALA A 137 -2.49 -13.61 1.45
C ALA A 137 -1.71 -12.47 0.78
N LEU A 138 -0.94 -11.74 1.56
CA LEU A 138 -0.23 -10.53 1.13
C LEU A 138 1.29 -10.77 1.10
N PRO A 139 2.05 -9.94 0.37
CA PRO A 139 3.51 -9.96 0.46
C PRO A 139 3.99 -9.74 1.90
N ASP A 140 5.19 -10.23 2.23
CA ASP A 140 5.84 -10.06 3.55
C ASP A 140 5.83 -8.61 4.03
N ALA A 141 5.84 -7.65 3.10
CA ALA A 141 5.80 -6.24 3.40
C ALA A 141 4.81 -5.48 2.50
N VAL A 142 4.01 -4.61 3.11
CA VAL A 142 3.07 -3.73 2.42
C VAL A 142 3.29 -2.29 2.86
N VAL A 143 3.18 -1.37 1.90
CA VAL A 143 3.22 0.07 2.13
C VAL A 143 1.83 0.65 1.91
N ILE A 144 1.26 1.26 2.93
CA ILE A 144 0.12 2.15 2.80
C ILE A 144 0.67 3.52 2.38
N PRO A 145 0.32 4.02 1.19
CA PRO A 145 0.91 5.23 0.65
C PRO A 145 0.43 6.51 1.35
N GLU A 146 1.03 7.64 0.98
CA GLU A 146 0.66 8.94 1.52
C GLU A 146 -0.83 9.25 1.30
N ASP A 147 -1.46 9.87 2.29
CA ASP A 147 -2.85 10.32 2.29
C ASP A 147 -3.90 9.22 2.01
N ALA A 148 -3.52 7.95 2.02
CA ALA A 148 -4.46 6.85 1.83
C ALA A 148 -5.42 6.71 3.01
N VAL A 149 -6.66 6.30 2.71
CA VAL A 149 -7.69 5.99 3.69
C VAL A 149 -8.04 4.50 3.61
N ILE A 150 -7.69 3.78 4.65
CA ILE A 150 -7.93 2.36 4.80
C ILE A 150 -9.13 2.18 5.74
N SER A 151 -10.26 1.73 5.20
CA SER A 151 -11.50 1.55 5.96
C SER A 151 -11.48 0.28 6.81
N GLY A 152 -12.42 0.14 7.73
CA GLY A 152 -12.49 -0.99 8.63
C GLY A 152 -12.55 -2.34 7.94
N ASP A 153 -12.00 -3.38 8.56
CA ASP A 153 -11.87 -4.75 8.03
C ASP A 153 -11.16 -4.87 6.66
N SER A 154 -10.61 -3.77 6.08
CA SER A 154 -10.10 -3.81 4.70
C SER A 154 -9.00 -4.83 4.50
N PHE A 155 -8.13 -5.00 5.47
CA PHE A 155 -7.04 -5.97 5.51
C PHE A 155 -7.17 -6.90 6.73
N ALA A 156 -8.40 -7.15 7.17
CA ALA A 156 -8.62 -8.08 8.27
C ALA A 156 -8.31 -9.52 7.85
N TYR A 157 -7.78 -10.31 8.79
CA TYR A 157 -7.41 -11.71 8.57
C TYR A 157 -6.42 -11.92 7.42
N CYS A 158 -5.59 -10.92 7.11
CA CYS A 158 -4.54 -11.09 6.10
C CYS A 158 -3.45 -12.02 6.61
N GLU A 159 -3.05 -12.97 5.75
CA GLU A 159 -1.98 -13.91 6.01
C GLU A 159 -0.67 -13.45 5.35
N GLU A 160 0.48 -13.98 5.81
CA GLU A 160 1.83 -13.77 5.29
C GLU A 160 2.41 -12.35 5.49
N LEU A 161 1.60 -11.31 5.73
CA LEU A 161 2.07 -9.95 5.96
C LEU A 161 2.85 -9.86 7.29
N GLU A 162 4.17 -9.64 7.23
CA GLU A 162 5.04 -9.52 8.40
C GLU A 162 5.34 -8.07 8.79
N THR A 163 5.42 -7.15 7.81
CA THR A 163 5.78 -5.76 8.04
C THR A 163 4.83 -4.82 7.31
N LEU A 164 4.28 -3.87 8.05
CA LEU A 164 3.41 -2.81 7.50
C LEU A 164 4.07 -1.45 7.66
N PHE A 165 4.16 -0.71 6.56
CA PHE A 165 4.56 0.70 6.55
C PHE A 165 3.34 1.58 6.30
N VAL A 166 3.17 2.62 7.12
CA VAL A 166 2.09 3.60 6.99
C VAL A 166 2.72 4.96 6.73
N SER A 167 2.57 5.46 5.51
CA SER A 167 3.17 6.72 5.07
C SER A 167 2.46 7.95 5.67
N ALA A 168 3.02 9.12 5.43
CA ALA A 168 2.53 10.38 5.96
C ALA A 168 1.07 10.67 5.51
N GLY A 169 0.26 11.22 6.40
CA GLY A 169 -1.13 11.56 6.11
C GLY A 169 -2.10 10.38 6.00
N ALA A 170 -1.59 9.15 5.90
CA ALA A 170 -2.43 7.98 5.79
C ALA A 170 -3.25 7.73 7.07
N THR A 171 -4.47 7.23 6.90
CA THR A 171 -5.40 6.92 7.99
C THR A 171 -5.80 5.46 7.95
N LEU A 172 -5.51 4.73 9.02
CA LEU A 172 -6.03 3.39 9.28
C LEU A 172 -7.23 3.52 10.21
N LYS A 173 -8.40 3.14 9.73
CA LYS A 173 -9.64 3.15 10.53
C LYS A 173 -9.74 1.90 11.38
N GLY A 174 -10.69 1.90 12.29
CA GLY A 174 -10.92 0.77 13.19
C GLY A 174 -11.06 -0.55 12.45
N ASP A 175 -10.52 -1.62 13.02
CA ASP A 175 -10.47 -2.99 12.46
C ASP A 175 -9.70 -3.14 11.13
N ALA A 176 -9.02 -2.11 10.62
CA ALA A 176 -8.39 -2.12 9.30
C ALA A 176 -7.44 -3.31 9.08
N PHE A 177 -6.68 -3.70 10.10
CA PHE A 177 -5.74 -4.84 10.11
C PHE A 177 -6.04 -5.80 11.28
N SER A 178 -7.30 -5.95 11.64
CA SER A 178 -7.69 -6.87 12.71
C SER A 178 -7.37 -8.32 12.34
N TYR A 179 -6.97 -9.13 13.34
CA TYR A 179 -6.64 -10.54 13.15
C TYR A 179 -5.53 -10.83 12.12
N SER A 180 -4.64 -9.87 11.85
CA SER A 180 -3.46 -10.09 11.00
C SER A 180 -2.40 -10.81 11.83
N GLU A 181 -2.52 -12.15 11.94
CA GLU A 181 -1.74 -12.95 12.90
C GLU A 181 -0.26 -13.03 12.57
N ASP A 182 0.17 -12.84 11.31
CA ASP A 182 1.59 -12.88 10.93
C ASP A 182 2.30 -11.53 11.09
N LEU A 183 1.56 -10.44 11.30
CA LEU A 183 2.11 -9.08 11.40
C LEU A 183 3.00 -8.93 12.65
N LYS A 184 4.27 -8.63 12.45
CA LYS A 184 5.30 -8.48 13.50
C LYS A 184 5.71 -7.05 13.74
N THR A 185 5.75 -6.26 12.66
CA THR A 185 6.32 -4.91 12.67
C THR A 185 5.39 -3.92 11.99
N LEU A 186 5.14 -2.81 12.68
CA LEU A 186 4.43 -1.65 12.16
C LEU A 186 5.36 -0.43 12.21
N VAL A 187 5.50 0.27 11.11
CA VAL A 187 6.30 1.50 11.00
C VAL A 187 5.41 2.61 10.48
N CYS A 188 5.24 3.68 11.25
CA CYS A 188 4.35 4.79 10.93
C CYS A 188 5.13 6.07 10.72
N ALA A 189 4.91 6.73 9.59
CA ALA A 189 5.45 8.05 9.31
C ALA A 189 4.70 9.16 10.05
N SER A 190 5.37 10.30 10.23
CA SER A 190 4.77 11.51 10.82
C SER A 190 3.53 11.95 10.04
N GLY A 191 2.47 12.33 10.76
CA GLY A 191 1.19 12.78 10.19
C GLY A 191 0.21 11.65 9.90
N SER A 192 0.60 10.38 10.02
CA SER A 192 -0.34 9.27 9.93
C SER A 192 -1.26 9.19 11.14
N THR A 193 -2.43 8.56 10.94
CA THR A 193 -3.45 8.35 11.97
C THR A 193 -3.79 6.87 12.08
N ILE A 194 -3.75 6.32 13.28
CA ILE A 194 -4.17 4.96 13.59
C ILE A 194 -5.36 5.07 14.55
N GLU A 195 -6.54 4.72 14.09
CA GLU A 195 -7.76 4.80 14.89
C GLU A 195 -7.85 3.66 15.92
N GLU A 196 -8.81 3.75 16.81
CA GLU A 196 -9.14 2.71 17.79
C GLU A 196 -9.40 1.37 17.09
N ASP A 197 -8.99 0.25 17.70
CA ASP A 197 -9.15 -1.13 17.20
C ASP A 197 -8.46 -1.45 15.86
N ALA A 198 -7.70 -0.54 15.25
CA ALA A 198 -7.11 -0.74 13.92
C ALA A 198 -6.33 -2.06 13.76
N PHE A 199 -5.72 -2.57 14.83
CA PHE A 199 -4.96 -3.82 14.89
C PHE A 199 -5.54 -4.81 15.90
N TYR A 200 -6.86 -4.82 16.06
CA TYR A 200 -7.52 -5.72 17.00
C TYR A 200 -7.05 -7.17 16.83
N ASN A 201 -6.58 -7.79 17.93
CA ASN A 201 -6.15 -9.19 17.98
C ASN A 201 -5.02 -9.59 16.97
N SER A 202 -4.16 -8.64 16.56
CA SER A 202 -2.92 -8.94 15.82
C SER A 202 -1.82 -9.30 16.82
N ASP A 203 -1.88 -10.51 17.36
CA ASP A 203 -1.19 -10.92 18.60
C ASP A 203 0.32 -11.09 18.46
N ARG A 204 0.84 -11.24 17.22
CA ARG A 204 2.28 -11.29 16.92
C ARG A 204 2.91 -9.92 16.75
N LEU A 205 2.13 -8.84 16.66
CA LEU A 205 2.65 -7.49 16.55
C LEU A 205 3.52 -7.16 17.77
N ALA A 206 4.82 -7.04 17.55
CA ALA A 206 5.80 -6.83 18.60
C ALA A 206 6.49 -5.48 18.52
N GLY A 207 6.82 -5.00 17.32
CA GLY A 207 7.48 -3.73 17.07
C GLY A 207 6.53 -2.71 16.46
N VAL A 208 6.28 -1.60 17.17
CA VAL A 208 5.53 -0.44 16.65
C VAL A 208 6.43 0.77 16.68
N LEU A 209 6.91 1.18 15.51
CA LEU A 209 7.82 2.29 15.35
C LEU A 209 7.05 3.53 14.89
N LEU A 210 7.00 4.56 15.72
CA LEU A 210 6.31 5.81 15.45
C LEU A 210 7.33 6.89 15.10
N CYS A 211 7.46 7.22 13.81
CA CYS A 211 8.46 8.14 13.29
C CYS A 211 7.91 9.58 13.22
N GLY A 212 8.04 10.32 14.31
CA GLY A 212 7.53 11.69 14.45
C GLY A 212 6.12 11.75 15.03
N ASP A 213 5.31 12.71 14.57
CA ASP A 213 3.99 12.98 15.13
C ASP A 213 2.95 12.06 14.49
N VAL A 214 2.65 10.94 15.12
CA VAL A 214 1.62 9.98 14.74
C VAL A 214 0.43 10.13 15.67
N THR A 215 -0.77 10.23 15.12
CA THR A 215 -2.02 10.27 15.89
C THR A 215 -2.49 8.86 16.18
N LEU A 216 -2.66 8.54 17.47
CA LEU A 216 -3.21 7.26 17.91
C LEU A 216 -4.59 7.46 18.52
N GLY A 217 -5.53 6.59 18.18
CA GLY A 217 -6.82 6.43 18.86
C GLY A 217 -6.67 6.01 20.32
N GLU A 218 -7.78 5.76 21.01
CA GLU A 218 -7.77 5.44 22.45
C GLU A 218 -7.05 4.11 22.73
N ASP A 219 -7.34 3.06 21.97
CA ASP A 219 -6.65 1.75 22.02
C ASP A 219 -6.54 1.16 20.61
N PRO A 220 -5.52 1.53 19.83
CA PRO A 220 -5.38 1.04 18.45
C PRO A 220 -4.84 -0.40 18.37
N PHE A 221 -4.36 -0.97 19.49
CA PHE A 221 -3.69 -2.29 19.55
C PHE A 221 -4.31 -3.23 20.58
N PRO A 222 -5.65 -3.36 20.69
CA PRO A 222 -6.23 -4.21 21.71
C PRO A 222 -5.88 -5.68 21.43
N TYR A 223 -5.57 -6.40 22.50
CA TYR A 223 -5.10 -7.80 22.47
C TYR A 223 -3.76 -8.03 21.77
N CYS A 224 -3.02 -6.98 21.39
CA CYS A 224 -1.64 -7.05 20.91
C CYS A 224 -0.66 -7.09 22.08
N GLY A 225 -0.70 -8.10 22.92
CA GLY A 225 0.01 -8.17 24.20
C GLY A 225 1.55 -8.11 24.11
N ARG A 226 2.12 -8.14 22.90
CA ARG A 226 3.56 -8.02 22.64
C ARG A 226 3.96 -6.66 22.09
N ALA A 227 3.01 -5.83 21.67
CA ALA A 227 3.28 -4.56 21.02
C ALA A 227 4.10 -3.63 21.91
N ARG A 228 5.24 -3.17 21.41
CA ARG A 228 6.10 -2.19 22.07
C ARG A 228 6.20 -0.96 21.19
N LEU A 229 5.70 0.17 21.71
CA LEU A 229 5.77 1.43 21.01
C LEU A 229 7.15 2.06 21.23
N LEU A 230 7.85 2.29 20.12
CA LEU A 230 9.11 3.03 20.06
C LEU A 230 8.83 4.34 19.34
N LYS A 231 9.26 5.46 19.92
CA LYS A 231 9.17 6.77 19.27
C LYS A 231 10.53 7.13 18.71
N GLU A 232 10.57 7.35 17.43
CA GLU A 232 11.77 7.70 16.69
C GLU A 232 11.57 9.04 15.96
N ASP A 233 12.64 9.61 15.43
CA ASP A 233 12.53 10.79 14.60
C ASP A 233 11.98 10.47 13.20
N LYS A 234 11.71 11.52 12.42
CA LYS A 234 11.08 11.35 11.08
C LYS A 234 11.98 10.62 10.08
N GLU A 235 13.29 10.65 10.29
CA GLU A 235 14.27 10.06 9.37
C GLU A 235 14.29 8.53 9.50
N GLN A 236 13.97 8.01 10.69
CA GLN A 236 13.94 6.58 10.95
C GLN A 236 12.93 5.81 10.07
N PHE A 237 11.81 6.42 9.68
CA PHE A 237 10.84 5.79 8.79
C PHE A 237 11.46 5.38 7.44
N ALA A 238 12.17 6.31 6.80
CA ALA A 238 12.81 6.04 5.52
C ALA A 238 13.86 4.92 5.63
N LEU A 239 14.65 4.93 6.72
CA LEU A 239 15.66 3.90 6.99
C LEU A 239 15.05 2.50 7.19
N GLU A 240 13.94 2.41 7.92
CA GLU A 240 13.25 1.12 8.13
C GLU A 240 12.59 0.64 6.82
N LEU A 241 12.01 1.54 6.05
CA LEU A 241 11.41 1.23 4.76
C LEU A 241 12.46 0.70 3.76
N GLU A 242 13.64 1.34 3.69
CA GLU A 242 14.74 0.89 2.85
C GLU A 242 15.28 -0.50 3.23
N LYS A 243 15.31 -0.84 4.52
CA LYS A 243 15.77 -2.18 4.97
C LYS A 243 14.92 -3.31 4.43
N VAL A 244 13.63 -3.07 4.23
CA VAL A 244 12.65 -4.09 3.81
C VAL A 244 12.41 -4.07 2.31
N LEU A 245 12.19 -2.90 1.72
CA LEU A 245 11.86 -2.75 0.30
C LEU A 245 13.09 -2.57 -0.60
N GLY A 246 14.27 -2.41 -0.01
CA GLY A 246 15.45 -1.92 -0.71
C GLY A 246 15.39 -0.40 -0.94
N PRO A 247 16.41 0.20 -1.56
CA PRO A 247 16.50 1.64 -1.69
C PRO A 247 15.30 2.20 -2.47
N LEU A 248 14.61 3.17 -1.83
CA LEU A 248 13.48 3.88 -2.41
C LEU A 248 13.98 4.77 -3.55
N SER A 249 13.96 4.26 -4.78
CA SER A 249 14.21 5.10 -5.95
C SER A 249 12.95 5.92 -6.22
N GLY A 250 13.08 7.26 -6.11
CA GLY A 250 12.01 8.21 -6.40
C GLY A 250 11.38 8.02 -7.78
N SER A 251 10.08 8.21 -7.80
CA SER A 251 9.16 8.40 -8.93
C SER A 251 9.39 7.58 -10.21
N GLY A 252 8.53 6.58 -10.35
CA GLY A 252 8.06 6.23 -11.68
C GLY A 252 8.99 5.44 -12.57
N THR A 253 9.32 4.20 -12.21
CA THR A 253 9.54 3.15 -13.22
C THR A 253 9.41 1.76 -12.57
N GLN A 254 8.82 0.85 -13.30
CA GLN A 254 8.43 -0.50 -12.94
C GLN A 254 9.51 -1.35 -12.25
N PRO A 255 9.14 -2.28 -11.34
CA PRO A 255 10.06 -3.29 -10.85
C PRO A 255 10.45 -4.24 -11.99
N GLY A 256 11.75 -4.35 -12.24
CA GLY A 256 12.31 -5.33 -13.18
C GLY A 256 13.22 -4.79 -14.29
N GLY A 257 13.43 -3.49 -14.38
CA GLY A 257 14.37 -2.89 -15.34
C GLY A 257 15.76 -2.66 -14.72
N ARG A 258 16.77 -3.38 -15.20
CA ARG A 258 18.18 -3.04 -14.95
C ARG A 258 18.37 -1.59 -15.36
N ILE A 259 18.58 -0.68 -14.38
CA ILE A 259 18.84 0.74 -14.67
C ILE A 259 20.14 0.85 -15.47
N THR A 260 20.02 1.14 -16.76
CA THR A 260 21.16 1.34 -17.68
C THR A 260 21.43 2.83 -17.91
N GLY A 261 21.43 3.62 -16.84
CA GLY A 261 21.83 5.03 -16.88
C GLY A 261 23.36 5.17 -16.74
N LYS A 262 23.90 6.26 -17.31
CA LYS A 262 25.29 6.63 -17.03
C LYS A 262 25.34 7.30 -15.66
N ARG A 263 26.25 6.85 -14.78
CA ARG A 263 26.46 7.46 -13.46
C ARG A 263 26.81 8.94 -13.60
N ILE A 264 26.31 9.76 -12.68
CA ILE A 264 26.62 11.20 -12.58
C ILE A 264 28.09 11.46 -12.27
N GLY A 265 28.74 10.56 -11.51
CA GLY A 265 30.14 10.66 -11.08
C GLY A 265 30.31 11.35 -9.72
N LYS A 266 31.40 11.02 -9.03
CA LYS A 266 31.72 11.52 -7.67
C LYS A 266 31.73 13.04 -7.55
N GLU A 267 32.27 13.72 -8.57
CA GLU A 267 32.35 15.19 -8.61
C GLU A 267 30.96 15.85 -8.68
N ALA A 268 30.05 15.27 -9.46
CA ALA A 268 28.68 15.76 -9.54
C ALA A 268 27.91 15.50 -8.24
N ALA A 269 28.09 14.34 -7.62
CA ALA A 269 27.50 14.03 -6.32
C ALA A 269 27.95 15.02 -5.23
N MET A 270 29.25 15.33 -5.16
CA MET A 270 29.77 16.35 -4.24
C MET A 270 29.13 17.72 -4.50
N LYS A 271 29.02 18.15 -5.75
CA LYS A 271 28.39 19.44 -6.10
C LYS A 271 26.92 19.52 -5.68
N ILE A 272 26.19 18.42 -5.80
CA ILE A 272 24.80 18.33 -5.35
C ILE A 272 24.72 18.51 -3.83
N ALA A 273 25.55 17.82 -3.06
CA ALA A 273 25.57 17.94 -1.60
C ALA A 273 25.96 19.37 -1.15
N LEU A 274 26.97 19.98 -1.76
CA LEU A 274 27.39 21.35 -1.48
C LEU A 274 26.30 22.37 -1.82
N ALA A 275 25.59 22.20 -2.92
CA ALA A 275 24.51 23.09 -3.33
C ALA A 275 23.33 23.02 -2.35
N ASP A 276 22.97 21.83 -1.85
CA ASP A 276 21.87 21.64 -0.89
C ASP A 276 22.15 22.35 0.45
N CYS A 277 23.34 22.20 1.01
CA CYS A 277 23.68 22.85 2.29
C CYS A 277 24.22 24.27 2.16
N GLY A 278 24.45 24.78 0.94
CA GLY A 278 25.03 26.10 0.68
C GLY A 278 26.51 26.21 1.09
N ALA A 279 27.24 25.10 1.13
CA ALA A 279 28.65 25.08 1.50
C ALA A 279 29.55 25.54 0.34
N ASP A 280 30.62 26.26 0.69
CA ASP A 280 31.67 26.67 -0.25
C ASP A 280 32.71 25.55 -0.36
N GLU A 281 32.89 25.00 -1.58
CA GLU A 281 33.81 23.91 -1.88
C GLU A 281 35.27 24.21 -1.40
N LEU A 282 35.66 25.46 -1.39
CA LEU A 282 37.00 25.88 -0.93
C LEU A 282 37.16 25.87 0.61
N ARG A 283 36.08 25.66 1.35
CA ARG A 283 36.05 25.73 2.81
C ARG A 283 35.64 24.42 3.48
N ILE A 284 35.36 23.39 2.70
CA ILE A 284 35.10 22.05 3.25
C ILE A 284 36.41 21.39 3.67
N ARG A 285 36.31 20.46 4.63
CA ARG A 285 37.42 19.62 5.11
C ARG A 285 36.95 18.18 5.16
N ASP A 286 37.93 17.27 5.15
CA ASP A 286 37.71 15.81 5.31
C ASP A 286 36.61 15.28 4.39
N ALA A 287 36.61 15.73 3.12
CA ALA A 287 35.59 15.39 2.15
C ALA A 287 35.87 14.01 1.51
N GLU A 288 34.90 13.13 1.62
CA GLU A 288 34.93 11.82 1.02
C GLU A 288 33.70 11.62 0.11
N VAL A 289 33.88 10.89 -0.98
CA VAL A 289 32.78 10.43 -1.85
C VAL A 289 33.06 8.99 -2.23
N GLU A 290 32.20 8.12 -1.76
CA GLU A 290 32.28 6.70 -2.07
C GLU A 290 31.09 6.25 -2.91
N LEU A 291 31.32 5.30 -3.83
CA LEU A 291 30.25 4.67 -4.59
C LEU A 291 29.89 3.38 -3.90
N GLU A 292 28.70 3.33 -3.35
CA GLU A 292 28.17 2.16 -2.69
C GLU A 292 27.19 1.42 -3.60
N ARG A 293 27.08 0.11 -3.38
CA ARG A 293 26.14 -0.74 -4.07
C ARG A 293 25.43 -1.64 -3.07
N VAL A 294 24.13 -1.43 -2.93
CA VAL A 294 23.28 -2.23 -2.06
C VAL A 294 22.10 -2.76 -2.88
N SER A 295 21.91 -4.06 -2.86
CA SER A 295 20.75 -4.74 -3.48
C SER A 295 20.45 -4.37 -4.94
N GLY A 296 21.49 -3.98 -5.70
CA GLY A 296 21.36 -3.66 -7.13
C GLY A 296 21.20 -2.17 -7.45
N SER A 297 21.01 -1.32 -6.45
CA SER A 297 21.07 0.14 -6.59
C SER A 297 22.46 0.67 -6.27
N GLU A 298 22.83 1.76 -6.94
CA GLU A 298 24.11 2.44 -6.75
C GLU A 298 23.86 3.86 -6.29
N TYR A 299 24.56 4.28 -5.26
CA TYR A 299 24.52 5.64 -4.75
C TYR A 299 25.93 6.12 -4.34
N TYR A 300 26.09 7.41 -4.25
CA TYR A 300 27.28 8.04 -3.69
C TYR A 300 27.00 8.43 -2.25
N ASP A 301 27.77 7.85 -1.31
CA ASP A 301 27.89 8.39 0.03
C ASP A 301 28.89 9.56 -0.03
N VAL A 302 28.45 10.73 0.43
CA VAL A 302 29.22 11.97 0.42
C VAL A 302 29.28 12.50 1.83
N SER A 303 30.47 12.63 2.38
CA SER A 303 30.70 13.23 3.69
C SER A 303 31.71 14.37 3.63
N PHE A 304 31.53 15.39 4.45
CA PHE A 304 32.46 16.50 4.60
C PHE A 304 32.17 17.34 5.85
N GLU A 305 33.21 18.01 6.33
CA GLU A 305 33.07 19.03 7.37
C GLU A 305 32.94 20.43 6.74
N TYR A 306 32.00 21.24 7.22
CA TYR A 306 31.85 22.64 6.88
C TYR A 306 31.46 23.49 8.10
N GLY A 307 32.30 24.44 8.45
CA GLY A 307 32.14 25.25 9.64
C GLY A 307 32.35 24.45 10.94
N ALA A 308 31.29 24.28 11.74
CA ALA A 308 31.29 23.50 12.96
C ALA A 308 30.45 22.25 12.87
N TYR A 309 30.15 21.83 11.66
CA TYR A 309 29.24 20.71 11.37
C TYR A 309 29.88 19.71 10.42
N GLU A 310 29.57 18.45 10.63
CA GLU A 310 29.77 17.34 9.72
C GLU A 310 28.47 17.10 8.93
N TYR A 311 28.59 16.85 7.64
CA TYR A 311 27.51 16.62 6.71
C TYR A 311 27.69 15.25 6.07
N GLU A 312 26.62 14.50 6.02
CA GLU A 312 26.52 13.19 5.35
C GLU A 312 25.39 13.22 4.36
N TYR A 313 25.63 12.78 3.13
CA TYR A 313 24.64 12.67 2.06
C TYR A 313 24.69 11.31 1.41
N ARG A 314 23.54 10.83 0.98
CA ARG A 314 23.43 9.72 0.04
C ARG A 314 22.73 10.22 -1.22
N ILE A 315 23.36 10.04 -2.38
CA ILE A 315 22.90 10.60 -3.66
C ILE A 315 22.84 9.49 -4.69
N ASP A 316 21.67 9.30 -5.32
CA ASP A 316 21.47 8.30 -6.38
C ASP A 316 22.52 8.47 -7.50
N ALA A 317 23.20 7.38 -7.83
CA ALA A 317 24.32 7.44 -8.76
C ALA A 317 23.92 7.68 -10.23
N ILE A 318 22.64 7.54 -10.56
CA ILE A 318 22.10 7.68 -11.91
C ILE A 318 21.33 9.00 -12.05
N THR A 319 20.42 9.28 -11.10
CA THR A 319 19.51 10.43 -11.17
C THR A 319 20.09 11.69 -10.55
N GLY A 320 21.02 11.56 -9.58
CA GLY A 320 21.54 12.68 -8.79
C GLY A 320 20.58 13.15 -7.70
N GLU A 321 19.53 12.40 -7.42
CA GLU A 321 18.59 12.72 -6.34
C GLU A 321 19.24 12.53 -4.97
N ILE A 322 18.96 13.44 -4.02
CA ILE A 322 19.41 13.32 -2.64
C ILE A 322 18.48 12.34 -1.94
N LEU A 323 18.99 11.15 -1.66
CA LEU A 323 18.27 10.08 -0.97
C LEU A 323 18.33 10.23 0.55
N PHE A 324 19.35 10.90 1.05
CA PHE A 324 19.59 11.13 2.47
C PHE A 324 20.47 12.35 2.66
N ALA A 325 20.18 13.16 3.69
CA ALA A 325 21.01 14.26 4.12
C ALA A 325 20.98 14.38 5.65
N LYS A 326 22.16 14.46 6.29
CA LYS A 326 22.31 14.58 7.72
C LYS A 326 23.34 15.66 8.04
N ARG A 327 23.11 16.41 9.14
CA ARG A 327 24.05 17.38 9.68
C ARG A 327 24.21 17.17 11.16
N GLU A 328 25.44 16.94 11.61
CA GLU A 328 25.79 16.84 13.02
C GLU A 328 26.76 17.94 13.42
N LYS A 329 26.88 18.22 14.70
CA LYS A 329 27.88 19.17 15.18
C LYS A 329 29.20 18.42 15.33
N ALA A 330 30.24 18.88 14.63
CA ALA A 330 31.57 18.31 14.65
C ALA A 330 32.27 18.52 16.05
#